data_24352c163b1df4881c05db08e772ba34
#
_entry.id   24352c163b1df4881c05db08e772ba34
#
_cell.length_a   1.000
_cell.length_b   1.000
_cell.length_c   1.000
_cell.angle_alpha   90.00
_cell.angle_beta   90.00
_cell.angle_gamma   90.00
#
_symmetry.space_group_name_H-M   'P 1'
#
loop_
_entity.id
_entity.type
_entity.pdbx_description
1 polymer ?
#
loop_
_entity_poly.entity_id
_entity_poly.type
_entity_poly.pdbx_seq_one_letter_code
_entity_poly.pdbx_strand_id
1 'polypeptide(L)'
;LVWLSGFMLLFNSCGNRTATAQASGDTIQLDYAKYLQLIRHEGYTEAVVLNPWKQGGELHRYLLVPKGAEGDEVAKKLADQKTAITGTTPCDILRTPLTKSIITTSAHCQLLYELGRQQAIAGVCDLEYILIPDVQRRTSHKSRPYISNCGSSMQPDIERIMSLRPDALLISPFENSGGYGKLSALQ
;
A
#
# COMPACT_ATOMS: atom_id res chain seq x y z
N LEU A 1 -61.12 44.98 12.36
CA LEU A 1 -60.12 44.17 13.06
C LEU A 1 -59.73 42.97 12.18
N VAL A 2 -58.55 43.10 11.48
CA VAL A 2 -58.02 42.03 10.62
C VAL A 2 -56.85 41.41 11.37
N TRP A 3 -56.96 40.15 11.71
CA TRP A 3 -55.90 39.34 12.29
C TRP A 3 -55.06 38.75 11.14
N LEU A 4 -53.84 39.20 11.03
CA LEU A 4 -52.83 38.64 10.08
C LEU A 4 -52.05 37.56 10.83
N SER A 5 -52.36 36.29 10.57
CA SER A 5 -51.65 35.15 11.12
C SER A 5 -50.45 34.87 10.25
N GLY A 6 -49.24 35.17 10.75
CA GLY A 6 -47.97 34.87 10.07
C GLY A 6 -47.63 33.39 10.15
N PHE A 7 -47.64 32.68 9.03
CA PHE A 7 -47.23 31.31 8.87
C PHE A 7 -45.72 31.25 8.66
N MET A 8 -44.97 30.93 9.72
CA MET A 8 -43.51 30.79 9.70
C MET A 8 -43.11 29.40 9.22
N LEU A 9 -42.74 29.29 7.94
CA LEU A 9 -42.21 28.04 7.36
C LEU A 9 -40.76 27.82 7.85
N LEU A 10 -40.58 26.90 8.77
CA LEU A 10 -39.29 26.37 9.15
C LEU A 10 -38.82 25.39 8.08
N PHE A 11 -37.90 25.81 7.18
CA PHE A 11 -37.17 24.92 6.30
C PHE A 11 -36.16 24.15 7.13
N ASN A 12 -36.50 22.95 7.58
CA ASN A 12 -35.53 21.97 8.02
C ASN A 12 -34.80 21.41 6.79
N SER A 13 -33.68 22.00 6.42
CA SER A 13 -32.77 21.41 5.47
C SER A 13 -32.02 20.26 6.14
N CYS A 14 -32.60 19.06 6.11
CA CYS A 14 -31.87 17.83 6.37
C CYS A 14 -30.90 17.59 5.20
N GLY A 15 -29.71 18.16 5.31
CA GLY A 15 -28.57 17.70 4.53
C GLY A 15 -28.25 16.27 4.92
N ASN A 16 -28.64 15.31 4.07
CA ASN A 16 -28.28 13.91 4.20
C ASN A 16 -26.76 13.78 3.93
N ARG A 17 -25.96 14.10 4.94
CA ARG A 17 -24.56 13.65 4.98
C ARG A 17 -24.63 12.16 5.26
N THR A 18 -24.45 11.35 4.23
CA THR A 18 -23.98 9.97 4.39
C THR A 18 -22.67 10.04 5.16
N ALA A 19 -22.76 9.90 6.47
CA ALA A 19 -21.62 9.70 7.32
C ALA A 19 -21.06 8.31 6.96
N THR A 20 -20.15 8.25 6.02
CA THR A 20 -19.14 7.20 6.01
C THR A 20 -18.54 7.22 7.40
N ALA A 21 -18.67 6.11 8.12
CA ALA A 21 -18.08 5.95 9.44
C ALA A 21 -16.57 6.20 9.30
N GLN A 22 -16.16 7.46 9.53
CA GLN A 22 -14.75 7.81 9.66
C GLN A 22 -14.29 7.16 10.96
N ALA A 23 -13.53 6.08 10.81
CA ALA A 23 -12.76 5.57 11.91
C ALA A 23 -11.95 6.75 12.47
N SER A 24 -12.13 7.03 13.77
CA SER A 24 -11.51 8.16 14.45
C SER A 24 -10.01 7.94 14.53
N GLY A 25 -9.29 8.36 13.51
CA GLY A 25 -7.83 8.38 13.47
C GLY A 25 -7.29 9.80 13.39
N ASP A 26 -6.06 10.00 13.83
CA ASP A 26 -5.34 11.27 13.73
C ASP A 26 -4.66 11.37 12.37
N THR A 27 -5.04 12.36 11.57
CA THR A 27 -4.48 12.57 10.23
C THR A 27 -3.10 13.22 10.31
N ILE A 28 -2.11 12.56 9.74
CA ILE A 28 -0.75 13.08 9.65
C ILE A 28 -0.70 14.11 8.52
N GLN A 29 -0.31 15.33 8.86
CA GLN A 29 -0.14 16.40 7.85
C GLN A 29 1.04 16.09 6.94
N LEU A 30 0.79 16.10 5.62
CA LEU A 30 1.81 15.93 4.58
C LEU A 30 1.90 17.21 3.75
N ASP A 31 3.10 17.83 3.70
CA ASP A 31 3.28 19.14 3.05
C ASP A 31 3.29 19.03 1.51
N TYR A 32 3.76 17.90 0.96
CA TYR A 32 3.99 17.76 -0.48
C TYR A 32 3.16 16.68 -1.16
N ALA A 33 2.68 15.67 -0.42
CA ALA A 33 1.97 14.53 -0.98
C ALA A 33 0.46 14.82 -1.10
N LYS A 34 0.01 15.35 -2.22
CA LYS A 34 -1.40 15.74 -2.45
C LYS A 34 -2.36 14.53 -2.59
N TYR A 35 -1.83 13.39 -3.05
CA TYR A 35 -2.64 12.19 -3.35
C TYR A 35 -2.37 11.04 -2.37
N LEU A 36 -1.77 11.35 -1.23
CA LEU A 36 -1.56 10.41 -0.15
C LEU A 36 -2.11 11.02 1.14
N GLN A 37 -2.89 10.24 1.88
CA GLN A 37 -3.29 10.56 3.24
C GLN A 37 -2.76 9.48 4.17
N LEU A 38 -2.24 9.89 5.32
CA LEU A 38 -1.83 8.99 6.38
C LEU A 38 -2.69 9.27 7.61
N ILE A 39 -3.32 8.23 8.12
CA ILE A 39 -4.22 8.32 9.28
C ILE A 39 -3.70 7.36 10.34
N ARG A 40 -3.32 7.89 11.50
CA ARG A 40 -2.84 7.08 12.61
C ARG A 40 -4.00 6.57 13.42
N HIS A 41 -4.05 5.26 13.60
CA HIS A 41 -4.99 4.56 14.47
C HIS A 41 -4.24 3.88 15.62
N GLU A 42 -4.98 3.35 16.58
CA GLU A 42 -4.39 2.52 17.62
C GLU A 42 -3.87 1.19 17.03
N GLY A 43 -2.57 0.99 17.08
CA GLY A 43 -1.89 -0.22 16.60
C GLY A 43 -1.59 -0.29 15.11
N TYR A 44 -2.04 0.66 14.27
CA TYR A 44 -1.70 0.70 12.83
C TYR A 44 -1.78 2.10 12.24
N THR A 45 -1.25 2.27 11.03
CA THR A 45 -1.41 3.49 10.24
C THR A 45 -2.11 3.13 8.93
N GLU A 46 -3.13 3.88 8.58
CA GLU A 46 -3.81 3.76 7.30
C GLU A 46 -3.16 4.73 6.29
N ALA A 47 -2.80 4.21 5.11
CA ALA A 47 -2.32 5.00 4.00
C ALA A 47 -3.34 4.92 2.86
N VAL A 48 -3.97 6.05 2.55
CA VAL A 48 -5.00 6.15 1.49
C VAL A 48 -4.38 6.81 0.28
N VAL A 49 -4.36 6.09 -0.84
CA VAL A 49 -3.91 6.59 -2.13
C VAL A 49 -5.11 7.14 -2.89
N LEU A 50 -5.15 8.45 -3.08
CA LEU A 50 -6.23 9.14 -3.76
C LEU A 50 -6.08 9.03 -5.28
N ASN A 51 -7.21 9.07 -5.99
CA ASN A 51 -7.23 9.02 -7.44
C ASN A 51 -6.96 10.41 -8.03
N PRO A 52 -5.84 10.63 -8.74
CA PRO A 52 -5.52 11.94 -9.31
C PRO A 52 -6.40 12.28 -10.53
N TRP A 53 -7.08 11.30 -11.12
CA TRP A 53 -7.92 11.49 -12.31
C TRP A 53 -9.41 11.62 -11.98
N LYS A 54 -9.84 11.19 -10.80
CA LYS A 54 -11.23 11.24 -10.37
C LYS A 54 -11.33 11.89 -8.99
N GLN A 55 -11.86 13.12 -8.94
CA GLN A 55 -12.03 13.87 -7.70
C GLN A 55 -12.84 13.07 -6.66
N GLY A 56 -12.33 13.01 -5.43
CA GLY A 56 -12.96 12.29 -4.33
C GLY A 56 -12.90 10.77 -4.44
N GLY A 57 -12.21 10.23 -5.45
CA GLY A 57 -11.98 8.79 -5.58
C GLY A 57 -10.73 8.33 -4.84
N GLU A 58 -10.73 7.08 -4.43
CA GLU A 58 -9.58 6.38 -3.89
C GLU A 58 -9.12 5.32 -4.87
N LEU A 59 -7.80 5.12 -4.97
CA LEU A 59 -7.23 4.04 -5.78
C LEU A 59 -7.00 2.79 -4.93
N HIS A 60 -6.42 2.99 -3.74
CA HIS A 60 -6.01 1.89 -2.89
C HIS A 60 -5.84 2.34 -1.44
N ARG A 61 -6.00 1.41 -0.51
CA ARG A 61 -5.69 1.58 0.91
C ARG A 61 -4.67 0.56 1.37
N TYR A 62 -3.73 1.00 2.19
CA TYR A 62 -2.80 0.12 2.88
C TYR A 62 -2.97 0.29 4.39
N LEU A 63 -3.17 -0.82 5.10
CA LEU A 63 -3.18 -0.85 6.56
C LEU A 63 -1.78 -1.29 7.01
N LEU A 64 -0.99 -0.33 7.46
CA LEU A 64 0.41 -0.53 7.84
C LEU A 64 0.45 -0.97 9.31
N VAL A 65 0.67 -2.25 9.54
CA VAL A 65 0.64 -2.86 10.88
C VAL A 65 2.05 -3.22 11.32
N PRO A 66 2.54 -2.74 12.47
CA PRO A 66 3.85 -3.12 12.98
C PRO A 66 3.99 -4.64 13.16
N LYS A 67 5.18 -5.17 12.89
CA LYS A 67 5.51 -6.57 13.19
C LYS A 67 5.64 -6.76 14.70
N GLY A 68 5.28 -7.94 15.20
CA GLY A 68 5.31 -8.31 16.61
C GLY A 68 3.97 -8.84 17.08
N ALA A 69 3.91 -9.38 18.30
CA ALA A 69 2.72 -10.07 18.82
C ALA A 69 1.49 -9.17 18.85
N GLU A 70 1.61 -7.91 19.32
CA GLU A 70 0.50 -6.95 19.30
C GLU A 70 0.01 -6.67 17.88
N GLY A 71 0.93 -6.49 16.94
CA GLY A 71 0.59 -6.27 15.54
C GLY A 71 -0.03 -7.52 14.89
N ASP A 72 0.27 -8.73 15.33
CA ASP A 72 -0.35 -9.95 14.81
C ASP A 72 -1.84 -10.00 15.16
N GLU A 73 -2.20 -9.63 16.40
CA GLU A 73 -3.60 -9.51 16.82
C GLU A 73 -4.33 -8.40 16.07
N VAL A 74 -3.69 -7.24 15.89
CA VAL A 74 -4.24 -6.12 15.12
C VAL A 74 -4.47 -6.54 13.67
N ALA A 75 -3.48 -7.17 13.02
CA ALA A 75 -3.60 -7.61 11.63
C ALA A 75 -4.74 -8.62 11.44
N LYS A 76 -4.92 -9.56 12.36
CA LYS A 76 -6.02 -10.52 12.34
C LYS A 76 -7.37 -9.82 12.45
N LYS A 77 -7.53 -8.93 13.43
CA LYS A 77 -8.75 -8.14 13.61
C LYS A 77 -9.08 -7.31 12.37
N LEU A 78 -8.08 -6.66 11.77
CA LEU A 78 -8.25 -5.88 10.55
C LEU A 78 -8.63 -6.74 9.34
N ALA A 79 -8.08 -7.95 9.22
CA ALA A 79 -8.46 -8.88 8.16
C ALA A 79 -9.96 -9.24 8.24
N ASP A 80 -10.48 -9.50 9.44
CA ASP A 80 -11.89 -9.82 9.67
C ASP A 80 -12.81 -8.62 9.39
N GLN A 81 -12.32 -7.40 9.55
CA GLN A 81 -13.07 -6.14 9.40
C GLN A 81 -12.78 -5.40 8.09
N LYS A 82 -11.92 -5.93 7.23
CA LYS A 82 -11.40 -5.25 6.03
C LYS A 82 -12.49 -4.61 5.19
N THR A 83 -13.52 -5.35 4.82
CA THR A 83 -14.63 -4.86 4.00
C THR A 83 -15.44 -3.76 4.69
N ALA A 84 -15.62 -3.85 6.01
CA ALA A 84 -16.33 -2.82 6.78
C ALA A 84 -15.54 -1.50 6.85
N ILE A 85 -14.19 -1.58 6.90
CA ILE A 85 -13.31 -0.40 6.96
C ILE A 85 -13.20 0.28 5.59
N THR A 86 -13.07 -0.49 4.52
CA THR A 86 -12.68 0.03 3.20
C THR A 86 -13.80 0.06 2.17
N GLY A 87 -14.94 -0.58 2.46
CA GLY A 87 -16.03 -0.72 1.51
C GLY A 87 -15.58 -1.48 0.26
N THR A 88 -15.67 -0.82 -0.90
CA THR A 88 -15.27 -1.38 -2.21
C THR A 88 -13.86 -0.98 -2.64
N THR A 89 -13.17 -0.12 -1.88
CA THR A 89 -11.79 0.29 -2.22
C THR A 89 -10.83 -0.88 -2.00
N PRO A 90 -9.96 -1.20 -2.98
CA PRO A 90 -8.93 -2.21 -2.81
C PRO A 90 -8.05 -1.88 -1.60
N CYS A 91 -7.76 -2.90 -0.79
CA CYS A 91 -7.03 -2.70 0.46
C CYS A 91 -6.11 -3.87 0.76
N ASP A 92 -4.90 -3.57 1.21
CA ASP A 92 -3.92 -4.56 1.66
C ASP A 92 -3.42 -4.26 3.07
N ILE A 93 -3.17 -5.32 3.84
CA ILE A 93 -2.53 -5.24 5.15
C ILE A 93 -1.04 -5.49 4.96
N LEU A 94 -0.22 -4.48 5.23
CA LEU A 94 1.24 -4.57 5.14
C LEU A 94 1.86 -4.60 6.52
N ARG A 95 2.70 -5.64 6.76
CA ARG A 95 3.45 -5.77 8.01
C ARG A 95 4.74 -4.96 7.93
N THR A 96 4.87 -3.96 8.79
CA THR A 96 5.99 -3.02 8.79
C THR A 96 6.92 -3.22 10.00
N PRO A 97 8.22 -2.90 9.88
CA PRO A 97 8.92 -2.53 8.64
C PRO A 97 9.05 -3.69 7.65
N LEU A 98 9.12 -3.36 6.35
CA LEU A 98 9.43 -4.36 5.34
C LEU A 98 10.85 -4.89 5.55
N THR A 99 11.00 -6.20 5.53
CA THR A 99 12.29 -6.90 5.71
C THR A 99 12.67 -7.75 4.52
N LYS A 100 11.69 -8.10 3.69
CA LYS A 100 11.86 -8.90 2.48
C LYS A 100 10.97 -8.33 1.37
N SER A 101 11.57 -7.60 0.44
CA SER A 101 10.85 -7.05 -0.71
C SER A 101 11.38 -7.66 -2.00
N ILE A 102 10.47 -7.91 -2.94
CA ILE A 102 10.83 -8.23 -4.32
C ILE A 102 10.67 -6.97 -5.15
N ILE A 103 11.67 -6.66 -5.94
CA ILE A 103 11.77 -5.43 -6.71
C ILE A 103 11.76 -5.76 -8.20
N THR A 104 10.89 -5.09 -8.95
CA THR A 104 10.78 -5.32 -10.40
C THR A 104 11.42 -4.23 -11.25
N THR A 105 11.88 -3.12 -10.65
CA THR A 105 12.49 -2.02 -11.42
C THR A 105 13.71 -1.42 -10.72
N SER A 106 14.65 -0.88 -11.49
CA SER A 106 15.80 -0.15 -10.96
C SER A 106 15.39 1.09 -10.15
N ALA A 107 14.30 1.76 -10.51
CA ALA A 107 13.78 2.92 -9.79
C ALA A 107 13.35 2.58 -8.35
N HIS A 108 12.57 1.51 -8.16
CA HIS A 108 12.20 1.04 -6.82
C HIS A 108 13.43 0.57 -6.02
N CYS A 109 14.40 -0.04 -6.70
CA CYS A 109 15.64 -0.46 -6.08
C CYS A 109 16.40 0.76 -5.53
N GLN A 110 16.60 1.79 -6.36
CA GLN A 110 17.26 3.02 -5.96
C GLN A 110 16.54 3.72 -4.81
N LEU A 111 15.20 3.75 -4.84
CA LEU A 111 14.40 4.34 -3.75
C LEU A 111 14.72 3.69 -2.40
N LEU A 112 14.83 2.36 -2.34
CA LEU A 112 15.19 1.67 -1.09
C LEU A 112 16.62 1.99 -0.63
N TYR A 113 17.55 2.24 -1.55
CA TYR A 113 18.90 2.71 -1.22
C TYR A 113 18.87 4.12 -0.62
N GLU A 114 18.16 5.06 -1.23
CA GLU A 114 18.00 6.44 -0.74
C GLU A 114 17.35 6.48 0.66
N LEU A 115 16.41 5.58 0.92
CA LEU A 115 15.77 5.43 2.23
C LEU A 115 16.61 4.65 3.25
N GLY A 116 17.84 4.20 2.90
CA GLY A 116 18.68 3.37 3.78
C GLY A 116 18.08 1.99 4.07
N ARG A 117 17.19 1.48 3.20
CA ARG A 117 16.46 0.21 3.38
C ARG A 117 16.87 -0.89 2.40
N GLN A 118 18.03 -0.78 1.79
CA GLN A 118 18.60 -1.75 0.84
C GLN A 118 18.68 -3.18 1.39
N GLN A 119 18.74 -3.33 2.72
CA GLN A 119 18.76 -4.65 3.36
C GLN A 119 17.42 -5.39 3.25
N ALA A 120 16.32 -4.67 2.98
CA ALA A 120 15.01 -5.25 2.76
C ALA A 120 14.83 -5.86 1.36
N ILE A 121 15.80 -5.71 0.46
CA ILE A 121 15.76 -6.31 -0.88
C ILE A 121 16.13 -7.79 -0.74
N ALA A 122 15.16 -8.67 -0.95
CA ALA A 122 15.33 -10.12 -0.90
C ALA A 122 15.43 -10.75 -2.31
N GLY A 123 14.83 -10.12 -3.31
CA GLY A 123 14.89 -10.55 -4.69
C GLY A 123 14.66 -9.41 -5.66
N VAL A 124 15.12 -9.60 -6.88
CA VAL A 124 14.95 -8.64 -7.98
C VAL A 124 14.55 -9.38 -9.25
N CYS A 125 13.70 -8.73 -10.06
CA CYS A 125 13.48 -9.10 -11.45
C CYS A 125 14.36 -8.22 -12.35
N ASP A 126 14.53 -8.64 -13.62
CA ASP A 126 15.29 -7.89 -14.64
C ASP A 126 16.68 -7.44 -14.14
N LEU A 127 17.40 -8.36 -13.50
CA LEU A 127 18.70 -8.10 -12.86
C LEU A 127 19.70 -7.42 -13.80
N GLU A 128 19.63 -7.71 -15.09
CA GLU A 128 20.50 -7.13 -16.13
C GLU A 128 20.33 -5.62 -16.27
N TYR A 129 19.17 -5.05 -15.89
CA TYR A 129 18.92 -3.61 -15.92
C TYR A 129 19.19 -2.92 -14.59
N ILE A 130 19.45 -3.67 -13.51
CA ILE A 130 19.74 -3.11 -12.20
C ILE A 130 21.25 -2.97 -12.03
N LEU A 131 21.81 -1.85 -12.50
CA LEU A 131 23.25 -1.59 -12.52
C LEU A 131 23.81 -1.10 -11.17
N ILE A 132 23.11 -1.30 -10.07
CA ILE A 132 23.57 -0.95 -8.72
C ILE A 132 24.63 -1.96 -8.28
N PRO A 133 25.89 -1.54 -8.04
CA PRO A 133 27.00 -2.47 -7.79
C PRO A 133 26.77 -3.40 -6.59
N ASP A 134 26.11 -2.91 -5.55
CA ASP A 134 25.80 -3.73 -4.37
C ASP A 134 24.78 -4.82 -4.69
N VAL A 135 23.73 -4.52 -5.50
CA VAL A 135 22.77 -5.53 -5.96
C VAL A 135 23.48 -6.61 -6.77
N GLN A 136 24.30 -6.23 -7.75
CA GLN A 136 25.05 -7.15 -8.57
C GLN A 136 25.97 -8.04 -7.73
N ARG A 137 26.65 -7.47 -6.74
CA ARG A 137 27.48 -8.22 -5.80
C ARG A 137 26.67 -9.20 -4.95
N ARG A 138 25.51 -8.76 -4.43
CA ARG A 138 24.67 -9.57 -3.56
C ARG A 138 23.87 -10.65 -4.27
N THR A 139 23.71 -10.58 -5.57
CA THR A 139 23.15 -11.67 -6.39
C THR A 139 24.19 -12.73 -6.73
N SER A 140 25.48 -12.41 -6.66
CA SER A 140 26.54 -13.43 -6.72
C SER A 140 26.59 -14.15 -5.36
N HIS A 141 26.51 -15.47 -5.33
CA HIS A 141 26.43 -16.30 -4.11
C HIS A 141 27.53 -16.07 -3.04
N LYS A 142 28.41 -15.12 -3.27
CA LYS A 142 29.55 -14.78 -2.40
C LYS A 142 29.22 -13.70 -1.35
N SER A 143 28.07 -13.02 -1.43
CA SER A 143 27.73 -11.88 -0.57
C SER A 143 26.49 -12.13 0.29
N ARG A 144 26.48 -11.55 1.50
CA ARG A 144 25.34 -11.63 2.43
C ARG A 144 24.90 -10.21 2.82
N PRO A 145 23.59 -9.94 3.00
CA PRO A 145 22.48 -10.84 2.68
C PRO A 145 22.34 -11.04 1.16
N TYR A 146 22.04 -12.28 0.77
CA TYR A 146 21.88 -12.66 -0.63
C TYR A 146 20.61 -12.05 -1.24
N ILE A 147 20.67 -11.64 -2.51
CA ILE A 147 19.50 -11.21 -3.30
C ILE A 147 19.25 -12.26 -4.38
N SER A 148 18.04 -12.79 -4.43
CA SER A 148 17.65 -13.76 -5.46
C SER A 148 17.35 -13.07 -6.79
N ASN A 149 17.82 -13.66 -7.90
CA ASN A 149 17.31 -13.32 -9.22
C ASN A 149 15.95 -14.03 -9.39
N CYS A 150 14.88 -13.26 -9.54
CA CYS A 150 13.49 -13.73 -9.64
C CYS A 150 12.97 -13.73 -11.09
N GLY A 151 13.87 -13.83 -12.07
CA GLY A 151 13.52 -13.83 -13.49
C GLY A 151 13.30 -12.43 -14.05
N SER A 152 12.50 -12.30 -15.10
CA SER A 152 12.13 -10.99 -15.64
C SER A 152 10.78 -10.53 -15.13
N SER A 153 10.51 -9.21 -15.19
CA SER A 153 9.20 -8.63 -14.85
C SER A 153 8.08 -9.14 -15.76
N MET A 154 8.41 -9.53 -16.98
CA MET A 154 7.48 -10.13 -17.94
C MET A 154 7.22 -11.62 -17.69
N GLN A 155 8.21 -12.33 -17.16
CA GLN A 155 8.16 -13.76 -16.83
C GLN A 155 8.81 -13.99 -15.46
N PRO A 156 8.15 -13.58 -14.38
CA PRO A 156 8.67 -13.75 -13.04
C PRO A 156 8.70 -15.22 -12.63
N ASP A 157 9.75 -15.60 -11.91
CA ASP A 157 9.87 -16.92 -11.27
C ASP A 157 9.02 -16.96 -9.99
N ILE A 158 7.76 -17.33 -10.17
CA ILE A 158 6.76 -17.34 -9.10
C ILE A 158 7.16 -18.28 -7.95
N GLU A 159 7.71 -19.47 -8.28
CA GLU A 159 8.11 -20.43 -7.25
C GLU A 159 9.22 -19.88 -6.37
N ARG A 160 10.20 -19.21 -6.98
CA ARG A 160 11.28 -18.56 -6.25
C ARG A 160 10.77 -17.40 -5.40
N ILE A 161 9.88 -16.55 -5.95
CA ILE A 161 9.26 -15.45 -5.20
C ILE A 161 8.52 -16.00 -3.99
N MET A 162 7.67 -17.00 -4.16
CA MET A 162 6.92 -17.61 -3.05
C MET A 162 7.86 -18.25 -2.00
N SER A 163 8.96 -18.89 -2.43
CA SER A 163 9.93 -19.49 -1.50
C SER A 163 10.62 -18.46 -0.60
N LEU A 164 10.78 -17.23 -1.07
CA LEU A 164 11.36 -16.13 -0.29
C LEU A 164 10.40 -15.60 0.78
N ARG A 165 9.11 -15.84 0.65
CA ARG A 165 8.05 -15.30 1.52
C ARG A 165 8.19 -13.80 1.71
N PRO A 166 8.06 -13.00 0.64
CA PRO A 166 8.23 -11.57 0.72
C PRO A 166 7.12 -10.91 1.54
N ASP A 167 7.46 -9.79 2.18
CA ASP A 167 6.50 -8.90 2.84
C ASP A 167 5.74 -8.04 1.81
N ALA A 168 6.39 -7.73 0.69
CA ALA A 168 5.83 -6.91 -0.38
C ALA A 168 6.53 -7.14 -1.72
N LEU A 169 5.77 -6.91 -2.79
CA LEU A 169 6.27 -6.83 -4.16
C LEU A 169 6.12 -5.38 -4.63
N LEU A 170 7.22 -4.74 -5.04
CA LEU A 170 7.23 -3.41 -5.62
C LEU A 170 7.21 -3.54 -7.14
N ILE A 171 6.05 -3.27 -7.72
CA ILE A 171 5.77 -3.52 -9.13
C ILE A 171 5.44 -2.19 -9.81
N SER A 172 5.89 -2.00 -11.05
CA SER A 172 5.35 -0.96 -11.92
C SER A 172 4.17 -1.54 -12.70
N PRO A 173 2.96 -1.00 -12.52
CA PRO A 173 1.78 -1.54 -13.19
C PRO A 173 1.80 -1.16 -14.66
N PHE A 174 2.14 -2.10 -15.52
CA PHE A 174 1.84 -2.04 -16.94
C PHE A 174 0.64 -2.94 -17.20
N GLU A 175 -0.51 -2.35 -17.46
CA GLU A 175 -1.80 -3.06 -17.58
C GLU A 175 -1.78 -4.25 -18.55
N ASN A 176 -0.88 -4.25 -19.54
CA ASN A 176 -0.79 -5.26 -20.58
C ASN A 176 0.40 -6.22 -20.45
N SER A 177 1.15 -6.18 -19.33
CA SER A 177 2.27 -7.11 -19.15
C SER A 177 1.78 -8.42 -18.51
N GLY A 178 2.02 -9.53 -19.19
CA GLY A 178 1.68 -10.86 -18.66
C GLY A 178 2.34 -11.17 -17.30
N GLY A 179 3.45 -10.50 -16.98
CA GLY A 179 4.12 -10.59 -15.69
C GLY A 179 3.34 -9.94 -14.56
N TYR A 180 2.74 -8.76 -14.80
CA TYR A 180 1.92 -8.07 -13.80
C TYR A 180 0.72 -8.93 -13.36
N GLY A 181 -0.01 -9.52 -14.30
CA GLY A 181 -1.15 -10.40 -13.98
C GLY A 181 -0.74 -11.62 -13.13
N LYS A 182 0.45 -12.19 -13.38
CA LYS A 182 0.97 -13.31 -12.56
C LYS A 182 1.36 -12.86 -11.16
N LEU A 183 1.96 -11.68 -11.01
CA LEU A 183 2.39 -11.16 -9.71
C LEU A 183 1.20 -10.66 -8.88
N SER A 184 0.20 -10.03 -9.51
CA SER A 184 -1.01 -9.58 -8.82
C SER A 184 -1.87 -10.73 -8.29
N ALA A 185 -1.77 -11.92 -8.87
CA ALA A 185 -2.45 -13.11 -8.36
C ALA A 185 -1.81 -13.70 -7.08
N LEU A 186 -0.69 -13.15 -6.62
CA LEU A 186 -0.02 -13.55 -5.37
C LEU A 186 -0.46 -12.73 -4.14
N GLN A 187 -1.41 -11.78 -4.32
CA GLN A 187 -1.95 -10.91 -3.25
C GLN A 187 -2.99 -11.60 -2.37
#